data_9dee700d0f394c0b61f3bef96988f6f3
#
_entry.id   9dee700d0f394c0b61f3bef96988f6f3
#
_cell.length_a   1.000
_cell.length_b   1.000
_cell.length_c   1.000
_cell.angle_alpha   90.00
_cell.angle_beta   90.00
_cell.angle_gamma   90.00
#
_symmetry.space_group_name_H-M   'P 1'
#
loop_
_entity.id
_entity.type
_entity.pdbx_description
1 polymer ?
#
loop_
_entity_poly.entity_id
_entity_poly.type
_entity_poly.pdbx_seq_one_letter_code
_entity_poly.pdbx_strand_id
1 'polypeptide(L)'
;MDRRDAIGWMLSLCASLRLSQAKTLSRLAVAACTMTRASLSELGRCLATTTTVSVKHCIKRVDRFLDNARIEPPEAMRGLIQWLAQPRKRLLVILDWVEIRSFPCIVLAVRLKGRAVPLLWNVCRDSDLHRSRNNLEYALLKLLRTMVPDSTQVVVLADRGFGRAEMARECQGLKFDFLIRIRPDVYVQHEDYTGKLIDLPVQKGCQKVYRHVRYRKTQPVVAHVAVVWRSQEEEAWFLLTSLPRLQGLKLTKVYARRMSIEEYFRDAKSLRNGFALRLTLIQDPRRLERLLLVLAMAYLLLVAIGLQCTKKFRSGRWCSNNRSGECSLVSIGRFMLKTFPGTIRQALRDLRHEIQDGNWG
;
A
#
# COMPACT_ATOMS: atom_id res chain seq x y z
N MET A 1 22.96 -2.27 17.35
CA MET A 1 22.51 -3.31 16.57
C MET A 1 22.43 -2.96 15.16
N ASP A 2 22.53 -3.96 14.56
CA ASP A 2 23.31 -3.97 13.38
C ASP A 2 22.40 -3.93 12.16
N ARG A 3 22.72 -3.10 11.20
CA ARG A 3 22.23 -3.20 9.82
C ARG A 3 22.21 -4.64 9.30
N ARG A 4 23.04 -5.54 9.88
CA ARG A 4 23.09 -6.98 9.59
C ARG A 4 21.77 -7.69 9.90
N ASP A 5 21.09 -7.34 11.00
CA ASP A 5 19.82 -7.98 11.35
C ASP A 5 18.69 -7.58 10.39
N ALA A 6 18.64 -6.31 9.95
CA ALA A 6 17.70 -5.88 8.92
C ALA A 6 17.96 -6.57 7.58
N ILE A 7 19.24 -6.71 7.21
CA ILE A 7 19.64 -7.45 6.00
C ILE A 7 19.25 -8.92 6.11
N GLY A 8 19.53 -9.56 7.24
CA GLY A 8 19.16 -10.96 7.49
C GLY A 8 17.66 -11.20 7.42
N TRP A 9 16.88 -10.32 8.03
CA TRP A 9 15.41 -10.39 7.96
C TRP A 9 14.89 -10.21 6.53
N MET A 10 15.38 -9.22 5.79
CA MET A 10 14.99 -9.04 4.40
C MET A 10 15.39 -10.21 3.51
N LEU A 11 16.56 -10.81 3.75
CA LEU A 11 16.97 -12.00 3.02
C LEU A 11 15.99 -13.16 3.19
N SER A 12 15.44 -13.34 4.40
CA SER A 12 14.43 -14.39 4.64
C SER A 12 13.12 -14.15 3.88
N LEU A 13 12.78 -12.89 3.59
CA LEU A 13 11.59 -12.52 2.82
C LEU A 13 11.80 -12.59 1.29
N CYS A 14 13.04 -12.56 0.83
CA CYS A 14 13.40 -12.55 -0.58
C CYS A 14 13.90 -13.91 -1.08
N ALA A 15 13.38 -15.01 -0.52
CA ALA A 15 13.83 -16.37 -0.84
C ALA A 15 13.62 -16.77 -2.32
N SER A 16 12.69 -16.12 -3.01
CA SER A 16 12.45 -16.30 -4.46
C SER A 16 13.55 -15.72 -5.35
N LEU A 17 14.36 -14.80 -4.83
CA LEU A 17 15.49 -14.23 -5.55
C LEU A 17 16.75 -15.08 -5.39
N ARG A 18 17.65 -15.00 -6.38
CA ARG A 18 19.01 -15.54 -6.21
C ARG A 18 19.68 -14.83 -5.02
N LEU A 19 20.46 -15.57 -4.25
CA LEU A 19 21.11 -15.05 -3.03
C LEU A 19 21.89 -13.73 -3.23
N SER A 20 22.58 -13.58 -4.38
CA SER A 20 23.32 -12.37 -4.71
C SER A 20 22.39 -11.17 -4.96
N GLN A 21 21.22 -11.38 -5.59
CA GLN A 21 20.20 -10.39 -5.84
C GLN A 21 19.52 -9.98 -4.51
N ALA A 22 19.12 -10.96 -3.70
CA ALA A 22 18.52 -10.74 -2.38
C ALA A 22 19.47 -9.98 -1.45
N LYS A 23 20.76 -10.34 -1.41
CA LYS A 23 21.79 -9.59 -0.67
C LYS A 23 21.93 -8.15 -1.14
N THR A 24 21.88 -7.93 -2.46
CA THR A 24 21.95 -6.58 -3.04
C THR A 24 20.73 -5.77 -2.68
N LEU A 25 19.51 -6.31 -2.90
CA LEU A 25 18.24 -5.66 -2.54
C LEU A 25 18.23 -5.26 -1.06
N SER A 26 18.58 -6.19 -0.16
CA SER A 26 18.57 -5.92 1.29
C SER A 26 19.51 -4.78 1.68
N ARG A 27 20.72 -4.75 1.08
CA ARG A 27 21.67 -3.65 1.32
C ARG A 27 21.17 -2.32 0.76
N LEU A 28 20.59 -2.33 -0.43
CA LEU A 28 20.02 -1.13 -1.05
C LEU A 28 18.84 -0.60 -0.24
N ALA A 29 17.96 -1.46 0.27
CA ALA A 29 16.82 -1.06 1.09
C ALA A 29 17.27 -0.42 2.42
N VAL A 30 18.28 -1.00 3.08
CA VAL A 30 18.86 -0.39 4.30
C VAL A 30 19.51 0.95 4.00
N ALA A 31 20.27 1.06 2.88
CA ALA A 31 20.85 2.33 2.45
C ALA A 31 19.77 3.38 2.13
N ALA A 32 18.67 2.97 1.48
CA ALA A 32 17.57 3.86 1.14
C ALA A 32 16.85 4.44 2.37
N CYS A 33 16.93 3.82 3.54
CA CYS A 33 16.37 4.38 4.77
C CYS A 33 16.96 5.75 5.15
N THR A 34 18.20 6.02 4.74
CA THR A 34 18.89 7.31 5.00
C THR A 34 18.86 8.26 3.80
N MET A 35 18.35 7.80 2.67
CA MET A 35 18.29 8.57 1.42
C MET A 35 17.26 9.70 1.53
N THR A 36 17.61 10.86 0.98
CA THR A 36 16.73 12.05 0.93
C THR A 36 16.11 12.25 -0.45
N ARG A 37 16.67 11.65 -1.48
CA ARG A 37 16.20 11.76 -2.87
C ARG A 37 16.26 10.41 -3.57
N ALA A 38 15.17 9.99 -4.20
CA ALA A 38 15.08 8.74 -4.95
C ALA A 38 15.84 8.85 -6.30
N SER A 39 17.16 8.92 -6.22
CA SER A 39 18.03 8.93 -7.38
C SER A 39 19.10 7.84 -7.28
N LEU A 40 19.54 7.36 -8.44
CA LEU A 40 20.57 6.32 -8.56
C LEU A 40 21.85 6.71 -7.84
N SER A 41 22.33 7.94 -8.04
CA SER A 41 23.56 8.44 -7.45
C SER A 41 23.46 8.61 -5.94
N GLU A 42 22.32 9.12 -5.44
CA GLU A 42 22.10 9.26 -4.00
C GLU A 42 22.03 7.91 -3.29
N LEU A 43 21.30 6.96 -3.86
CA LEU A 43 21.24 5.60 -3.34
C LEU A 43 22.63 4.94 -3.31
N GLY A 44 23.46 5.19 -4.35
CA GLY A 44 24.84 4.72 -4.38
C GLY A 44 25.72 5.36 -3.31
N ARG A 45 25.57 6.66 -3.04
CA ARG A 45 26.26 7.34 -1.94
C ARG A 45 25.85 6.79 -0.57
N CYS A 46 24.52 6.62 -0.36
CA CYS A 46 24.02 6.01 0.88
C CYS A 46 24.54 4.56 1.05
N LEU A 47 24.63 3.79 -0.04
CA LEU A 47 25.21 2.45 0.02
C LEU A 47 26.70 2.50 0.41
N ALA A 48 27.47 3.44 -0.11
CA ALA A 48 28.90 3.59 0.19
C ALA A 48 29.15 3.85 1.68
N THR A 49 28.24 4.52 2.41
CA THR A 49 28.36 4.71 3.87
C THR A 49 28.24 3.41 4.66
N THR A 50 27.85 2.33 4.02
CA THR A 50 27.60 1.02 4.66
C THR A 50 28.66 -0.03 4.29
N THR A 51 29.62 0.31 3.45
CA THR A 51 30.64 -0.61 2.93
C THR A 51 31.97 0.10 2.80
N THR A 52 33.05 -0.65 2.63
CA THR A 52 34.39 -0.11 2.30
C THR A 52 34.60 0.12 0.80
N VAL A 53 33.58 -0.16 0.00
CA VAL A 53 33.61 -0.02 -1.48
C VAL A 53 33.47 1.45 -1.86
N SER A 54 34.22 1.91 -2.87
CA SER A 54 34.14 3.30 -3.33
C SER A 54 32.75 3.71 -3.83
N VAL A 55 32.43 4.98 -3.70
CA VAL A 55 31.16 5.57 -4.17
C VAL A 55 30.87 5.23 -5.62
N LYS A 56 31.89 5.33 -6.50
CA LYS A 56 31.77 4.99 -7.93
C LYS A 56 31.26 3.56 -8.14
N HIS A 57 31.81 2.59 -7.42
CA HIS A 57 31.41 1.19 -7.53
C HIS A 57 30.03 0.95 -6.90
N CYS A 58 29.69 1.65 -5.83
CA CYS A 58 28.34 1.60 -5.25
C CYS A 58 27.27 2.13 -6.21
N ILE A 59 27.52 3.27 -6.89
CA ILE A 59 26.65 3.81 -7.91
C ILE A 59 26.46 2.82 -9.07
N LYS A 60 27.55 2.24 -9.59
CA LYS A 60 27.48 1.20 -10.62
C LYS A 60 26.72 -0.06 -10.17
N ARG A 61 26.80 -0.41 -8.89
CA ARG A 61 26.03 -1.53 -8.32
C ARG A 61 24.54 -1.25 -8.31
N VAL A 62 24.13 -0.03 -7.93
CA VAL A 62 22.73 0.42 -8.02
C VAL A 62 22.25 0.35 -9.47
N ASP A 63 23.00 0.91 -10.39
CA ASP A 63 22.67 0.94 -11.82
C ASP A 63 22.43 -0.46 -12.35
N ARG A 64 23.38 -1.38 -12.16
CA ARG A 64 23.23 -2.80 -12.56
C ARG A 64 22.04 -3.48 -11.90
N PHE A 65 21.72 -3.15 -10.64
CA PHE A 65 20.55 -3.70 -9.96
C PHE A 65 19.26 -3.24 -10.64
N LEU A 66 19.14 -1.94 -10.91
CA LEU A 66 17.95 -1.38 -11.57
C LEU A 66 17.81 -1.85 -13.03
N ASP A 67 18.90 -2.19 -13.68
CA ASP A 67 18.92 -2.65 -15.06
C ASP A 67 18.72 -4.17 -15.21
N ASN A 68 18.79 -4.92 -14.11
CA ASN A 68 18.76 -6.37 -14.14
C ASN A 68 17.35 -6.91 -14.39
N ALA A 69 17.04 -7.29 -15.64
CA ALA A 69 15.75 -7.84 -16.05
C ALA A 69 15.35 -9.13 -15.31
N ARG A 70 16.31 -9.84 -14.69
CA ARG A 70 16.02 -11.06 -13.89
C ARG A 70 15.46 -10.75 -12.49
N ILE A 71 15.38 -9.47 -12.10
CA ILE A 71 14.76 -9.04 -10.86
C ILE A 71 13.34 -8.60 -11.20
N GLU A 72 12.39 -9.50 -10.92
CA GLU A 72 10.96 -9.25 -11.07
C GLU A 72 10.41 -8.78 -9.71
N PRO A 73 9.95 -7.52 -9.60
CA PRO A 73 9.46 -6.97 -8.34
C PRO A 73 8.36 -7.80 -7.67
N PRO A 74 7.35 -8.35 -8.39
CA PRO A 74 6.33 -9.18 -7.77
C PRO A 74 6.91 -10.44 -7.11
N GLU A 75 7.86 -11.11 -7.76
CA GLU A 75 8.50 -12.31 -7.20
C GLU A 75 9.34 -11.93 -5.96
N ALA A 76 10.04 -10.82 -6.00
CA ALA A 76 10.79 -10.33 -4.85
C ALA A 76 9.90 -10.01 -3.64
N MET A 77 8.65 -9.58 -3.87
CA MET A 77 7.67 -9.26 -2.85
C MET A 77 6.86 -10.47 -2.35
N ARG A 78 6.91 -11.61 -3.03
CA ARG A 78 6.14 -12.82 -2.70
C ARG A 78 6.32 -13.25 -1.24
N GLY A 79 7.55 -13.37 -0.79
CA GLY A 79 7.83 -13.80 0.60
C GLY A 79 7.34 -12.78 1.63
N LEU A 80 7.42 -11.48 1.34
CA LEU A 80 6.85 -10.44 2.20
C LEU A 80 5.32 -10.54 2.26
N ILE A 81 4.66 -10.74 1.12
CA ILE A 81 3.20 -10.88 1.05
C ILE A 81 2.75 -12.10 1.86
N GLN A 82 3.41 -13.25 1.70
CA GLN A 82 3.14 -14.46 2.47
C GLN A 82 3.37 -14.23 3.96
N TRP A 83 4.49 -13.61 4.34
CA TRP A 83 4.80 -13.30 5.73
C TRP A 83 3.75 -12.36 6.36
N LEU A 84 3.23 -11.39 5.61
CA LEU A 84 2.15 -10.51 6.06
C LEU A 84 0.80 -11.21 6.16
N ALA A 85 0.52 -12.19 5.32
CA ALA A 85 -0.74 -12.92 5.25
C ALA A 85 -0.86 -14.03 6.31
N GLN A 86 0.23 -14.76 6.60
CA GLN A 86 0.23 -15.94 7.48
C GLN A 86 -0.39 -15.74 8.87
N PRO A 87 -0.10 -14.65 9.62
CA PRO A 87 -0.68 -14.46 10.95
C PRO A 87 -2.08 -13.86 10.90
N ARG A 88 -2.60 -13.52 9.73
CA ARG A 88 -3.85 -12.77 9.59
C ARG A 88 -4.97 -13.61 9.06
N LYS A 89 -6.10 -13.61 9.79
CA LYS A 89 -7.36 -14.08 9.21
C LYS A 89 -7.88 -13.16 8.10
N ARG A 90 -7.49 -11.88 8.12
CA ARG A 90 -7.93 -10.84 7.16
C ARG A 90 -6.80 -9.93 6.73
N LEU A 91 -6.73 -9.66 5.43
CA LEU A 91 -5.79 -8.72 4.82
C LEU A 91 -6.55 -7.57 4.17
N LEU A 92 -6.42 -6.37 4.72
CA LEU A 92 -7.01 -5.17 4.15
C LEU A 92 -6.04 -4.57 3.13
N VAL A 93 -6.36 -4.67 1.86
CA VAL A 93 -5.55 -4.14 0.76
C VAL A 93 -6.23 -2.93 0.13
N ILE A 94 -5.44 -2.01 -0.35
CA ILE A 94 -5.88 -0.76 -0.96
C ILE A 94 -5.34 -0.72 -2.37
N LEU A 95 -6.21 -0.51 -3.34
CA LEU A 95 -5.86 -0.36 -4.75
C LEU A 95 -6.05 1.10 -5.14
N ASP A 96 -5.00 1.71 -5.70
CA ASP A 96 -5.06 3.11 -6.12
C ASP A 96 -4.04 3.42 -7.22
N TRP A 97 -4.36 4.43 -8.04
CA TRP A 97 -3.48 4.96 -9.06
C TRP A 97 -2.70 6.17 -8.53
N VAL A 98 -1.45 6.24 -8.89
CA VAL A 98 -0.59 7.38 -8.59
C VAL A 98 0.25 7.75 -9.82
N GLU A 99 0.48 9.01 -10.02
CA GLU A 99 1.43 9.49 -11.03
C GLU A 99 2.80 9.72 -10.39
N ILE A 100 3.84 9.10 -10.95
CA ILE A 100 5.23 9.28 -10.58
C ILE A 100 5.94 9.96 -11.75
N ARG A 101 6.10 11.28 -11.68
CA ARG A 101 6.47 12.14 -12.81
C ARG A 101 5.45 11.96 -13.94
N SER A 102 5.87 11.43 -15.09
CA SER A 102 5.04 11.16 -16.26
C SER A 102 4.61 9.69 -16.37
N PHE A 103 4.82 8.89 -15.32
CA PHE A 103 4.46 7.48 -15.33
C PHE A 103 3.25 7.22 -14.46
N PRO A 104 2.11 6.85 -15.04
CA PRO A 104 1.03 6.23 -14.29
C PRO A 104 1.52 4.94 -13.61
N CYS A 105 1.17 4.80 -12.35
CA CYS A 105 1.52 3.64 -11.56
C CYS A 105 0.30 3.16 -10.78
N ILE A 106 -0.14 1.93 -11.02
CA ILE A 106 -1.14 1.28 -10.15
C ILE A 106 -0.41 0.62 -8.98
N VAL A 107 -0.92 0.84 -7.77
CA VAL A 107 -0.33 0.30 -6.53
C VAL A 107 -1.39 -0.47 -5.77
N LEU A 108 -1.04 -1.68 -5.37
CA LEU A 108 -1.75 -2.48 -4.39
C LEU A 108 -0.94 -2.47 -3.09
N ALA A 109 -1.50 -1.94 -2.03
CA ALA A 109 -0.82 -1.79 -0.74
C ALA A 109 -1.61 -2.43 0.39
N VAL A 110 -0.93 -2.92 1.43
CA VAL A 110 -1.56 -3.39 2.67
C VAL A 110 -1.59 -2.29 3.71
N ARG A 111 -2.71 -2.18 4.41
CA ARG A 111 -2.79 -1.27 5.54
C ARG A 111 -2.04 -1.81 6.76
N LEU A 112 -1.16 -1.00 7.33
CA LEU A 112 -0.38 -1.29 8.53
C LEU A 112 -0.39 -0.08 9.47
N LYS A 113 -1.20 -0.13 10.54
CA LYS A 113 -1.25 0.90 11.62
C LYS A 113 -1.27 2.35 11.09
N GLY A 114 -2.24 2.69 10.23
CA GLY A 114 -2.39 4.04 9.71
C GLY A 114 -1.49 4.39 8.52
N ARG A 115 -0.65 3.46 8.06
CA ARG A 115 0.13 3.56 6.83
C ARG A 115 -0.26 2.47 5.84
N ALA A 116 0.00 2.69 4.56
CA ALA A 116 -0.12 1.66 3.55
C ALA A 116 1.28 1.27 3.07
N VAL A 117 1.60 -0.02 3.12
CA VAL A 117 2.86 -0.56 2.62
C VAL A 117 2.61 -1.17 1.25
N PRO A 118 3.29 -0.70 0.19
CA PRO A 118 3.08 -1.24 -1.14
C PRO A 118 3.51 -2.71 -1.21
N LEU A 119 2.69 -3.53 -1.84
CA LEU A 119 2.91 -4.96 -2.05
C LEU A 119 3.20 -5.29 -3.50
N LEU A 120 2.37 -4.75 -4.40
CA LEU A 120 2.46 -4.94 -5.83
C LEU A 120 2.21 -3.61 -6.54
N TRP A 121 2.83 -3.42 -7.68
CA TRP A 121 2.64 -2.24 -8.53
C TRP A 121 2.94 -2.58 -9.98
N ASN A 122 2.44 -1.74 -10.86
CA ASN A 122 2.84 -1.73 -12.26
C ASN A 122 3.03 -0.29 -12.69
N VAL A 123 4.19 0.00 -13.27
CA VAL A 123 4.53 1.31 -13.84
C VAL A 123 4.43 1.21 -15.35
N CYS A 124 3.68 2.09 -15.96
CA CYS A 124 3.47 2.11 -17.40
C CYS A 124 3.69 3.49 -17.99
N ARG A 125 3.80 3.57 -19.31
CA ARG A 125 3.73 4.84 -20.03
C ARG A 125 2.26 5.18 -20.26
N ASP A 126 1.95 6.45 -20.35
CA ASP A 126 0.57 6.89 -20.60
C ASP A 126 0.04 6.34 -21.94
N SER A 127 0.92 6.24 -22.95
CA SER A 127 0.61 5.61 -24.24
C SER A 127 0.12 4.16 -24.12
N ASP A 128 0.60 3.43 -23.11
CA ASP A 128 0.30 2.00 -22.91
C ASP A 128 -1.01 1.79 -22.16
N LEU A 129 -1.56 2.86 -21.56
CA LEU A 129 -2.80 2.80 -20.77
C LEU A 129 -4.08 2.85 -21.60
N HIS A 130 -3.99 3.26 -22.87
CA HIS A 130 -5.18 3.38 -23.69
C HIS A 130 -5.90 2.02 -23.80
N ARG A 131 -7.12 1.94 -23.24
CA ARG A 131 -7.97 0.73 -23.16
C ARG A 131 -7.45 -0.43 -22.30
N SER A 132 -6.29 -0.32 -21.64
CA SER A 132 -5.69 -1.41 -20.84
C SER A 132 -5.72 -1.19 -19.33
N ARG A 133 -6.12 -0.01 -18.87
CA ARG A 133 -6.10 0.39 -17.44
C ARG A 133 -6.78 -0.63 -16.52
N ASN A 134 -7.98 -1.06 -16.88
CA ASN A 134 -8.73 -2.03 -16.09
C ASN A 134 -8.03 -3.40 -16.04
N ASN A 135 -7.39 -3.82 -17.15
CA ASN A 135 -6.68 -5.09 -17.22
C ASN A 135 -5.47 -5.12 -16.26
N LEU A 136 -4.78 -4.01 -16.10
CA LEU A 136 -3.67 -3.89 -15.14
C LEU A 136 -4.17 -3.99 -13.70
N GLU A 137 -5.30 -3.38 -13.39
CA GLU A 137 -5.95 -3.48 -12.07
C GLU A 137 -6.30 -4.94 -11.74
N TYR A 138 -6.94 -5.64 -12.67
CA TYR A 138 -7.31 -7.05 -12.51
C TYR A 138 -6.09 -7.96 -12.43
N ALA A 139 -5.06 -7.69 -13.24
CA ALA A 139 -3.82 -8.46 -13.21
C ALA A 139 -3.13 -8.41 -11.84
N LEU A 140 -3.10 -7.25 -11.19
CA LEU A 140 -2.55 -7.12 -9.83
C LEU A 140 -3.35 -7.90 -8.79
N LEU A 141 -4.68 -7.89 -8.88
CA LEU A 141 -5.53 -8.68 -7.97
C LEU A 141 -5.35 -10.18 -8.18
N LYS A 142 -5.30 -10.65 -9.44
CA LYS A 142 -5.01 -12.04 -9.78
C LYS A 142 -3.64 -12.47 -9.25
N LEU A 143 -2.64 -11.62 -9.44
CA LEU A 143 -1.29 -11.90 -8.95
C LEU A 143 -1.26 -11.97 -7.42
N LEU A 144 -1.95 -11.07 -6.72
CA LEU A 144 -2.09 -11.15 -5.26
C LEU A 144 -2.71 -12.49 -4.84
N ARG A 145 -3.74 -12.97 -5.55
CA ARG A 145 -4.40 -14.24 -5.22
C ARG A 145 -3.42 -15.42 -5.24
N THR A 146 -2.47 -15.43 -6.17
CA THR A 146 -1.45 -16.51 -6.24
C THR A 146 -0.44 -16.48 -5.10
N MET A 147 -0.40 -15.40 -4.32
CA MET A 147 0.60 -15.19 -3.25
C MET A 147 0.01 -15.31 -1.85
N VAL A 148 -1.30 -15.10 -1.71
CA VAL A 148 -1.99 -15.12 -0.40
C VAL A 148 -2.62 -16.49 -0.16
N PRO A 149 -2.48 -17.09 1.05
CA PRO A 149 -3.15 -18.33 1.40
C PRO A 149 -4.67 -18.25 1.27
N ASP A 150 -5.32 -19.35 0.89
CA ASP A 150 -6.79 -19.41 0.76
C ASP A 150 -7.53 -19.15 2.08
N SER A 151 -6.90 -19.48 3.20
CA SER A 151 -7.42 -19.23 4.55
C SER A 151 -7.47 -17.76 4.94
N THR A 152 -6.80 -16.88 4.19
CA THR A 152 -6.77 -15.43 4.48
C THR A 152 -7.87 -14.72 3.71
N GLN A 153 -8.81 -14.12 4.44
CA GLN A 153 -9.82 -13.23 3.85
C GLN A 153 -9.16 -11.93 3.36
N VAL A 154 -9.19 -11.67 2.07
CA VAL A 154 -8.71 -10.42 1.48
C VAL A 154 -9.89 -9.47 1.29
N VAL A 155 -9.75 -8.22 1.73
CA VAL A 155 -10.74 -7.17 1.50
C VAL A 155 -10.09 -6.03 0.73
N VAL A 156 -10.58 -5.77 -0.47
CA VAL A 156 -10.08 -4.74 -1.37
C VAL A 156 -10.81 -3.41 -1.10
N LEU A 157 -10.07 -2.38 -0.76
CA LEU A 157 -10.54 -1.00 -0.67
C LEU A 157 -10.15 -0.25 -1.94
N ALA A 158 -11.09 0.44 -2.56
CA ALA A 158 -10.80 1.27 -3.73
C ALA A 158 -11.74 2.50 -3.79
N ASP A 159 -11.31 3.53 -4.51
CA ASP A 159 -12.10 4.74 -4.68
C ASP A 159 -13.20 4.62 -5.74
N ARG A 160 -13.91 5.73 -6.00
CA ARG A 160 -15.02 5.77 -6.96
C ARG A 160 -14.56 5.53 -8.42
N GLY A 161 -13.31 5.69 -8.74
CA GLY A 161 -12.75 5.36 -10.05
C GLY A 161 -12.77 3.87 -10.36
N PHE A 162 -12.77 3.03 -9.33
CA PHE A 162 -12.88 1.57 -9.43
C PHE A 162 -14.31 1.05 -9.31
N GLY A 163 -15.32 1.93 -9.19
CA GLY A 163 -16.72 1.60 -8.97
C GLY A 163 -17.42 1.01 -10.20
N ARG A 164 -16.87 -0.04 -10.79
CA ARG A 164 -17.38 -0.77 -11.95
C ARG A 164 -17.90 -2.13 -11.53
N ALA A 165 -18.93 -2.63 -12.21
CA ALA A 165 -19.46 -3.97 -11.98
C ALA A 165 -18.41 -5.06 -12.27
N GLU A 166 -17.56 -4.82 -13.27
CA GLU A 166 -16.46 -5.69 -13.65
C GLU A 166 -15.46 -5.87 -12.51
N MET A 167 -15.09 -4.79 -11.81
CA MET A 167 -14.19 -4.85 -10.65
C MET A 167 -14.79 -5.68 -9.51
N ALA A 168 -16.08 -5.51 -9.23
CA ALA A 168 -16.78 -6.29 -8.22
C ALA A 168 -16.84 -7.78 -8.60
N ARG A 169 -17.13 -8.11 -9.87
CA ARG A 169 -17.11 -9.49 -10.37
C ARG A 169 -15.72 -10.11 -10.30
N GLU A 170 -14.69 -9.34 -10.65
CA GLU A 170 -13.30 -9.82 -10.56
C GLU A 170 -12.94 -10.16 -9.11
N CYS A 171 -13.28 -9.29 -8.15
CA CYS A 171 -13.07 -9.58 -6.73
C CYS A 171 -13.83 -10.85 -6.30
N GLN A 172 -15.12 -10.98 -6.68
CA GLN A 172 -15.92 -12.17 -6.36
C GLN A 172 -15.32 -13.46 -6.95
N GLY A 173 -14.88 -13.43 -8.20
CA GLY A 173 -14.23 -14.56 -8.87
C GLY A 173 -12.93 -14.98 -8.18
N LEU A 174 -12.19 -14.04 -7.61
CA LEU A 174 -10.98 -14.28 -6.83
C LEU A 174 -11.26 -14.65 -5.37
N LYS A 175 -12.53 -14.73 -4.94
CA LYS A 175 -12.95 -14.89 -3.54
C LYS A 175 -12.38 -13.80 -2.63
N PHE A 176 -12.28 -12.58 -3.14
CA PHE A 176 -11.94 -11.39 -2.38
C PHE A 176 -13.20 -10.63 -2.01
N ASP A 177 -13.26 -10.19 -0.77
CA ASP A 177 -14.21 -9.17 -0.38
C ASP A 177 -13.79 -7.80 -0.89
N PHE A 178 -14.74 -6.91 -1.02
CA PHE A 178 -14.47 -5.55 -1.46
C PHE A 178 -15.33 -4.52 -0.74
N LEU A 179 -14.82 -3.30 -0.70
CA LEU A 179 -15.51 -2.11 -0.23
C LEU A 179 -15.04 -0.93 -1.09
N ILE A 180 -15.87 -0.53 -2.03
CA ILE A 180 -15.56 0.44 -3.08
C ILE A 180 -16.51 1.61 -2.99
N ARG A 181 -16.01 2.85 -2.98
CA ARG A 181 -16.88 4.02 -3.12
C ARG A 181 -17.41 4.06 -4.55
N ILE A 182 -18.68 4.39 -4.70
CA ILE A 182 -19.35 4.43 -6.01
C ILE A 182 -19.99 5.79 -6.24
N ARG A 183 -20.30 6.09 -7.51
CA ARG A 183 -20.97 7.33 -7.89
C ARG A 183 -22.46 7.25 -7.59
N PRO A 184 -23.11 8.37 -7.25
CA PRO A 184 -24.51 8.40 -6.91
C PRO A 184 -25.46 8.23 -8.11
N ASP A 185 -24.99 8.53 -9.32
CA ASP A 185 -25.76 8.50 -10.57
C ASP A 185 -25.88 7.09 -11.18
N VAL A 186 -25.38 6.06 -10.49
CA VAL A 186 -25.40 4.68 -10.99
C VAL A 186 -26.77 4.05 -10.81
N TYR A 187 -27.20 3.33 -11.83
CA TYR A 187 -28.44 2.56 -11.82
C TYR A 187 -28.34 1.32 -10.95
N VAL A 188 -29.36 1.09 -10.13
CA VAL A 188 -29.48 -0.06 -9.24
C VAL A 188 -30.91 -0.62 -9.26
N GLN A 189 -31.03 -1.91 -8.95
CA GLN A 189 -32.31 -2.57 -8.73
C GLN A 189 -32.24 -3.33 -7.40
N HIS A 190 -33.24 -3.09 -6.54
CA HIS A 190 -33.36 -3.72 -5.22
C HIS A 190 -34.81 -3.83 -4.85
N GLU A 191 -35.29 -5.03 -4.63
CA GLU A 191 -36.69 -5.30 -4.26
C GLU A 191 -37.66 -4.44 -5.09
N ASP A 192 -38.39 -3.54 -4.44
CA ASP A 192 -39.37 -2.65 -5.06
C ASP A 192 -38.78 -1.38 -5.71
N TYR A 193 -37.44 -1.23 -5.69
CA TYR A 193 -36.78 -0.04 -6.22
C TYR A 193 -35.96 -0.34 -7.46
N THR A 194 -36.16 0.47 -8.48
CA THR A 194 -35.41 0.45 -9.74
C THR A 194 -35.15 1.88 -10.18
N GLY A 195 -33.90 2.33 -10.14
CA GLY A 195 -33.56 3.71 -10.46
C GLY A 195 -32.09 4.06 -10.18
N LYS A 196 -31.79 5.35 -10.09
CA LYS A 196 -30.46 5.82 -9.74
C LYS A 196 -30.23 5.69 -8.24
N LEU A 197 -28.99 5.40 -7.87
CA LEU A 197 -28.60 5.21 -6.48
C LEU A 197 -28.85 6.46 -5.61
N ILE A 198 -28.72 7.67 -6.19
CA ILE A 198 -28.97 8.93 -5.49
C ILE A 198 -30.42 9.09 -5.02
N ASP A 199 -31.36 8.45 -5.72
CA ASP A 199 -32.79 8.57 -5.41
C ASP A 199 -33.23 7.58 -4.32
N LEU A 200 -32.29 6.74 -3.80
CA LEU A 200 -32.58 5.89 -2.67
C LEU A 200 -32.85 6.73 -1.41
N PRO A 201 -33.94 6.44 -0.68
CA PRO A 201 -34.35 7.26 0.46
C PRO A 201 -33.39 7.09 1.65
N VAL A 202 -32.50 8.07 1.83
CA VAL A 202 -31.65 8.19 3.01
C VAL A 202 -31.63 9.65 3.45
N GLN A 203 -32.01 9.90 4.71
CA GLN A 203 -32.00 11.22 5.30
C GLN A 203 -30.59 11.58 5.84
N LYS A 204 -30.30 12.87 5.89
CA LYS A 204 -29.08 13.38 6.53
C LYS A 204 -29.03 12.95 8.00
N GLY A 205 -27.88 12.48 8.45
CA GLY A 205 -27.71 11.86 9.77
C GLY A 205 -28.02 10.37 9.83
N CYS A 206 -28.54 9.76 8.76
CA CYS A 206 -28.93 8.37 8.72
C CYS A 206 -27.98 7.49 7.91
N GLN A 207 -28.14 6.18 8.08
CA GLN A 207 -27.45 5.15 7.31
C GLN A 207 -28.41 4.03 6.95
N LYS A 208 -28.26 3.46 5.76
CA LYS A 208 -29.01 2.29 5.34
C LYS A 208 -28.12 1.35 4.51
N VAL A 209 -28.30 0.04 4.70
CA VAL A 209 -27.60 -0.98 3.91
C VAL A 209 -28.67 -1.75 3.11
N TYR A 210 -28.62 -1.62 1.82
CA TYR A 210 -29.43 -2.37 0.88
C TYR A 210 -28.70 -3.65 0.50
N ARG A 211 -29.33 -4.78 0.71
CA ARG A 211 -28.72 -6.10 0.50
C ARG A 211 -29.13 -6.67 -0.85
N HIS A 212 -28.25 -7.46 -1.48
CA HIS A 212 -28.51 -8.14 -2.75
C HIS A 212 -28.97 -7.21 -3.88
N VAL A 213 -28.37 -6.02 -3.93
CA VAL A 213 -28.64 -5.03 -4.97
C VAL A 213 -28.03 -5.50 -6.30
N ARG A 214 -28.78 -5.47 -7.37
CA ARG A 214 -28.27 -5.59 -8.74
C ARG A 214 -27.67 -4.24 -9.14
N TYR A 215 -26.37 -4.18 -9.14
CA TYR A 215 -25.58 -2.98 -9.41
C TYR A 215 -25.28 -2.89 -10.91
N ARG A 216 -25.62 -1.78 -11.56
CA ARG A 216 -25.58 -1.50 -13.00
C ARG A 216 -26.74 -2.15 -13.78
N LYS A 217 -27.18 -1.46 -14.84
CA LYS A 217 -28.22 -1.93 -15.76
C LYS A 217 -27.70 -3.01 -16.70
N THR A 218 -26.54 -2.72 -17.31
CA THR A 218 -25.85 -3.62 -18.24
C THR A 218 -24.84 -4.47 -17.48
N GLN A 219 -24.83 -5.78 -17.73
CA GLN A 219 -23.97 -6.73 -17.06
C GLN A 219 -23.94 -6.53 -15.52
N PRO A 220 -25.07 -6.67 -14.83
CA PRO A 220 -25.16 -6.39 -13.41
C PRO A 220 -24.30 -7.34 -12.57
N VAL A 221 -23.90 -6.86 -11.40
CA VAL A 221 -23.35 -7.69 -10.33
C VAL A 221 -24.22 -7.59 -9.10
N VAL A 222 -24.43 -8.69 -8.39
CA VAL A 222 -25.14 -8.69 -7.12
C VAL A 222 -24.16 -8.42 -5.99
N ALA A 223 -24.45 -7.35 -5.24
CA ALA A 223 -23.64 -6.93 -4.10
C ALA A 223 -24.51 -6.19 -3.08
N HIS A 224 -23.92 -5.65 -2.02
CA HIS A 224 -24.61 -4.79 -1.07
C HIS A 224 -24.25 -3.34 -1.31
N VAL A 225 -25.17 -2.42 -1.07
CA VAL A 225 -24.92 -0.98 -1.13
C VAL A 225 -25.21 -0.37 0.24
N ALA A 226 -24.20 0.24 0.83
CA ALA A 226 -24.38 1.06 2.01
C ALA A 226 -24.46 2.54 1.60
N VAL A 227 -25.51 3.21 2.05
CA VAL A 227 -25.67 4.65 1.94
C VAL A 227 -25.52 5.24 3.33
N VAL A 228 -24.57 6.15 3.51
CA VAL A 228 -24.28 6.78 4.80
C VAL A 228 -24.20 8.29 4.60
N TRP A 229 -25.10 9.01 5.23
CA TRP A 229 -25.11 10.47 5.20
C TRP A 229 -24.90 11.01 6.62
N ARG A 230 -23.67 11.41 6.93
CA ARG A 230 -23.34 11.98 8.23
C ARG A 230 -23.87 13.41 8.33
N SER A 231 -24.22 13.84 9.56
CA SER A 231 -24.78 15.17 9.79
C SER A 231 -23.85 16.32 9.38
N GLN A 232 -22.54 16.09 9.46
CA GLN A 232 -21.52 17.11 9.11
C GLN A 232 -21.10 17.08 7.62
N GLU A 233 -21.59 16.11 6.83
CA GLU A 233 -21.22 15.96 5.42
C GLU A 233 -22.28 16.55 4.51
N GLU A 234 -21.86 17.19 3.43
CA GLU A 234 -22.75 17.77 2.44
C GLU A 234 -23.41 16.70 1.58
N GLU A 235 -22.70 15.61 1.31
CA GLU A 235 -23.12 14.52 0.45
C GLU A 235 -23.11 13.16 1.16
N ALA A 236 -24.06 12.31 0.77
CA ALA A 236 -24.07 10.91 1.20
C ALA A 236 -22.90 10.12 0.59
N TRP A 237 -22.38 9.19 1.35
CA TRP A 237 -21.41 8.20 0.86
C TRP A 237 -22.14 6.96 0.37
N PHE A 238 -21.82 6.55 -0.85
CA PHE A 238 -22.31 5.34 -1.46
C PHE A 238 -21.17 4.33 -1.56
N LEU A 239 -21.34 3.17 -0.92
CA LEU A 239 -20.33 2.13 -0.82
C LEU A 239 -20.88 0.81 -1.34
N LEU A 240 -20.25 0.28 -2.39
CA LEU A 240 -20.51 -1.06 -2.90
C LEU A 240 -19.66 -2.07 -2.14
N THR A 241 -20.24 -3.16 -1.65
CA THR A 241 -19.52 -4.13 -0.83
C THR A 241 -20.07 -5.55 -0.95
N SER A 242 -19.21 -6.52 -0.73
CA SER A 242 -19.56 -7.94 -0.53
C SER A 242 -19.74 -8.29 0.96
N LEU A 243 -19.46 -7.38 1.90
CA LEU A 243 -19.45 -7.63 3.34
C LEU A 243 -20.86 -7.54 3.94
N PRO A 244 -21.60 -8.65 4.11
CA PRO A 244 -23.04 -8.61 4.43
C PRO A 244 -23.35 -8.27 5.88
N ARG A 245 -22.38 -8.45 6.78
CA ARG A 245 -22.59 -8.35 8.24
C ARG A 245 -22.22 -7.00 8.84
N LEU A 246 -21.64 -6.08 8.07
CA LEU A 246 -21.24 -4.78 8.58
C LEU A 246 -22.36 -3.75 8.43
N GLN A 247 -22.59 -2.97 9.46
CA GLN A 247 -23.47 -1.81 9.42
C GLN A 247 -22.79 -0.63 8.70
N GLY A 248 -23.58 0.31 8.17
CA GLY A 248 -23.09 1.41 7.35
C GLY A 248 -21.97 2.23 7.99
N LEU A 249 -22.10 2.61 9.28
CA LEU A 249 -21.03 3.34 9.99
C LEU A 249 -19.75 2.53 10.17
N LYS A 250 -19.84 1.21 10.37
CA LYS A 250 -18.65 0.36 10.40
C LYS A 250 -18.00 0.28 9.03
N LEU A 251 -18.79 0.19 7.95
CA LEU A 251 -18.28 0.21 6.59
C LEU A 251 -17.55 1.52 6.27
N THR A 252 -18.09 2.69 6.68
CA THR A 252 -17.39 3.96 6.46
C THR A 252 -16.08 4.06 7.26
N LYS A 253 -16.04 3.54 8.49
CA LYS A 253 -14.80 3.46 9.27
C LYS A 253 -13.75 2.56 8.61
N VAL A 254 -14.18 1.42 8.05
CA VAL A 254 -13.28 0.54 7.29
C VAL A 254 -12.83 1.23 6.01
N TYR A 255 -13.75 1.86 5.27
CA TYR A 255 -13.43 2.58 4.04
C TYR A 255 -12.46 3.75 4.27
N ALA A 256 -12.64 4.51 5.34
CA ALA A 256 -11.74 5.62 5.69
C ALA A 256 -10.26 5.18 5.84
N ARG A 257 -10.01 3.90 6.11
CA ARG A 257 -8.66 3.34 6.15
C ARG A 257 -7.96 3.35 4.79
N ARG A 258 -8.70 3.53 3.70
CA ARG A 258 -8.15 3.75 2.36
C ARG A 258 -7.21 4.96 2.32
N MET A 259 -7.50 6.00 3.10
CA MET A 259 -6.67 7.21 3.15
C MET A 259 -5.21 6.94 3.53
N SER A 260 -4.91 5.78 4.13
CA SER A 260 -3.52 5.41 4.44
C SER A 260 -2.62 5.25 3.20
N ILE A 261 -3.19 5.02 1.99
CA ILE A 261 -2.40 4.99 0.76
C ILE A 261 -1.97 6.39 0.32
N GLU A 262 -2.80 7.40 0.59
CA GLU A 262 -2.46 8.81 0.33
C GLU A 262 -1.32 9.27 1.24
N GLU A 263 -1.29 8.77 2.50
CA GLU A 263 -0.15 8.98 3.39
C GLU A 263 1.14 8.33 2.85
N TYR A 264 1.06 7.11 2.29
CA TYR A 264 2.20 6.49 1.60
C TYR A 264 2.65 7.34 0.41
N PHE A 265 1.72 7.80 -0.45
CA PHE A 265 2.08 8.63 -1.60
C PHE A 265 2.69 9.97 -1.17
N ARG A 266 2.20 10.55 -0.08
CA ARG A 266 2.79 11.75 0.52
C ARG A 266 4.21 11.49 1.00
N ASP A 267 4.42 10.41 1.77
CA ASP A 267 5.73 10.01 2.27
C ASP A 267 6.70 9.69 1.11
N ALA A 268 6.23 9.03 0.03
CA ALA A 268 7.07 8.73 -1.13
C ALA A 268 7.48 9.98 -1.93
N LYS A 269 6.57 10.95 -2.08
CA LYS A 269 6.77 12.15 -2.91
C LYS A 269 7.36 13.34 -2.14
N SER A 270 7.30 13.37 -0.81
CA SER A 270 7.77 14.48 0.03
C SER A 270 9.25 14.75 -0.18
N LEU A 271 9.58 16.04 -0.41
CA LEU A 271 10.96 16.51 -0.56
C LEU A 271 11.68 16.63 0.79
N ARG A 272 10.95 16.92 1.87
CA ARG A 272 11.53 17.15 3.20
C ARG A 272 11.69 15.86 4.00
N ASN A 273 10.63 15.08 4.08
CA ASN A 273 10.55 13.95 5.01
C ASN A 273 10.39 12.59 4.32
N GLY A 274 10.25 12.59 2.99
CA GLY A 274 10.03 11.39 2.19
C GLY A 274 11.25 10.95 1.39
N PHE A 275 10.97 10.26 0.28
CA PHE A 275 11.99 9.80 -0.66
C PHE A 275 12.19 10.77 -1.84
N ALA A 276 11.46 11.88 -1.89
CA ALA A 276 11.49 12.84 -3.00
C ALA A 276 11.37 12.14 -4.39
N LEU A 277 10.48 11.16 -4.49
CA LEU A 277 10.34 10.32 -5.70
C LEU A 277 10.03 11.12 -6.97
N ARG A 278 9.44 12.32 -6.82
CA ARG A 278 9.22 13.26 -7.93
C ARG A 278 10.50 13.75 -8.60
N LEU A 279 11.65 13.65 -7.92
CA LEU A 279 12.95 14.08 -8.42
C LEU A 279 13.77 12.95 -9.04
N THR A 280 13.20 11.74 -9.18
CA THR A 280 13.89 10.66 -9.90
C THR A 280 14.10 11.05 -11.36
N LEU A 281 15.26 10.71 -11.90
CA LEU A 281 15.60 10.93 -13.32
C LEU A 281 15.44 9.65 -14.15
N ILE A 282 14.88 8.59 -13.59
CA ILE A 282 14.65 7.33 -14.29
C ILE A 282 13.53 7.55 -15.32
N GLN A 283 13.81 7.17 -16.56
CA GLN A 283 12.88 7.31 -17.71
C GLN A 283 12.37 5.96 -18.23
N ASP A 284 12.87 4.87 -17.69
CA ASP A 284 12.42 3.52 -18.04
C ASP A 284 11.49 2.97 -16.95
N PRO A 285 10.25 2.55 -17.30
CA PRO A 285 9.28 2.03 -16.34
C PRO A 285 9.79 0.83 -15.55
N ARG A 286 10.49 -0.10 -16.19
CA ARG A 286 11.02 -1.32 -15.55
C ARG A 286 12.12 -1.01 -14.54
N ARG A 287 12.97 -0.03 -14.84
CA ARG A 287 13.98 0.46 -13.88
C ARG A 287 13.31 1.17 -12.71
N LEU A 288 12.23 1.92 -12.98
CA LEU A 288 11.45 2.58 -11.91
C LEU A 288 10.76 1.55 -11.02
N GLU A 289 10.18 0.48 -11.56
CA GLU A 289 9.61 -0.62 -10.77
C GLU A 289 10.63 -1.25 -9.81
N ARG A 290 11.87 -1.45 -10.25
CA ARG A 290 12.95 -1.98 -9.39
C ARG A 290 13.43 -0.96 -8.35
N LEU A 291 13.39 0.34 -8.67
CA LEU A 291 13.61 1.38 -7.65
C LEU A 291 12.49 1.35 -6.59
N LEU A 292 11.23 1.25 -7.02
CA LEU A 292 10.09 1.12 -6.12
C LEU A 292 10.19 -0.11 -5.22
N LEU A 293 10.75 -1.23 -5.70
CA LEU A 293 11.04 -2.40 -4.88
C LEU A 293 12.00 -2.06 -3.72
N VAL A 294 13.09 -1.37 -4.02
CA VAL A 294 14.04 -0.92 -2.98
C VAL A 294 13.37 0.01 -1.99
N LEU A 295 12.54 0.95 -2.49
CA LEU A 295 11.83 1.92 -1.65
C LEU A 295 10.72 1.28 -0.82
N ALA A 296 10.00 0.29 -1.33
CA ALA A 296 8.97 -0.44 -0.60
C ALA A 296 9.56 -1.17 0.61
N MET A 297 10.70 -1.83 0.44
CA MET A 297 11.41 -2.51 1.53
C MET A 297 11.97 -1.50 2.55
N ALA A 298 12.53 -0.38 2.10
CA ALA A 298 12.98 0.69 2.98
C ALA A 298 11.82 1.33 3.75
N TYR A 299 10.70 1.57 3.08
CA TYR A 299 9.49 2.12 3.68
C TYR A 299 8.95 1.23 4.80
N LEU A 300 8.86 -0.07 4.56
CA LEU A 300 8.44 -1.04 5.56
C LEU A 300 9.34 -0.99 6.81
N LEU A 301 10.67 -0.94 6.63
CA LEU A 301 11.61 -0.80 7.73
C LEU A 301 11.39 0.49 8.53
N LEU A 302 11.26 1.61 7.83
CA LEU A 302 11.06 2.91 8.49
C LEU A 302 9.72 2.97 9.25
N VAL A 303 8.65 2.40 8.68
CA VAL A 303 7.35 2.28 9.36
C VAL A 303 7.47 1.40 10.60
N ALA A 304 8.14 0.25 10.51
CA ALA A 304 8.36 -0.65 11.64
C ALA A 304 9.13 0.02 12.79
N ILE A 305 10.23 0.71 12.46
CA ILE A 305 11.03 1.47 13.43
C ILE A 305 10.20 2.60 14.05
N GLY A 306 9.47 3.36 13.23
CA GLY A 306 8.60 4.43 13.69
C GLY A 306 7.52 3.94 14.66
N LEU A 307 6.85 2.83 14.34
CA LEU A 307 5.86 2.19 15.22
C LEU A 307 6.47 1.78 16.56
N GLN A 308 7.63 1.14 16.54
CA GLN A 308 8.31 0.74 17.76
C GLN A 308 8.69 1.95 18.62
N CYS A 309 9.18 3.02 17.99
CA CYS A 309 9.59 4.22 18.69
C CYS A 309 8.41 4.96 19.33
N THR A 310 7.27 5.04 18.64
CA THR A 310 6.06 5.67 19.21
C THR A 310 5.50 4.92 20.42
N LYS A 311 5.76 3.62 20.54
CA LYS A 311 5.39 2.83 21.71
C LYS A 311 6.37 3.00 22.88
N LYS A 312 7.67 3.04 22.57
CA LYS A 312 8.73 2.98 23.57
C LYS A 312 9.13 4.34 24.12
N PHE A 313 8.98 5.40 23.34
CA PHE A 313 9.47 6.73 23.67
C PHE A 313 8.34 7.77 23.61
N ARG A 314 8.49 8.83 24.41
CA ARG A 314 7.60 10.00 24.38
C ARG A 314 7.91 10.86 23.13
N SER A 315 6.89 11.52 22.61
CA SER A 315 6.97 12.37 21.39
C SER A 315 8.00 13.50 21.46
N GLY A 316 8.35 14.01 22.63
CA GLY A 316 9.40 15.01 22.82
C GLY A 316 10.79 14.61 22.32
N ARG A 317 11.02 13.33 21.95
CA ARG A 317 12.27 12.90 21.30
C ARG A 317 12.37 13.30 19.81
N TRP A 318 11.23 13.56 19.16
CA TRP A 318 11.18 13.91 17.71
C TRP A 318 10.28 15.08 17.38
N CYS A 319 9.49 15.56 18.33
CA CYS A 319 8.61 16.74 18.21
C CYS A 319 8.86 17.73 19.32
N SER A 320 8.83 19.02 19.01
CA SER A 320 8.94 20.11 20.01
C SER A 320 7.69 20.23 20.90
N ASN A 321 6.53 19.85 20.40
CA ASN A 321 5.24 20.18 21.01
C ASN A 321 4.54 19.02 21.74
N ASN A 322 5.20 17.90 21.99
CA ASN A 322 4.61 16.69 22.59
C ASN A 322 3.32 16.17 21.91
N ARG A 323 2.96 16.66 20.72
CA ARG A 323 1.78 16.22 19.99
C ARG A 323 2.09 14.92 19.23
N SER A 324 1.50 13.83 19.69
CA SER A 324 1.54 12.56 18.98
C SER A 324 0.77 12.72 17.67
N GLY A 325 1.41 12.60 16.52
CA GLY A 325 0.76 12.64 15.21
C GLY A 325 1.25 13.73 14.27
N GLU A 326 2.03 14.70 14.72
CA GLU A 326 2.63 15.71 13.84
C GLU A 326 3.71 15.15 12.91
N CYS A 327 4.44 14.13 13.35
CA CYS A 327 5.48 13.49 12.55
C CYS A 327 5.00 12.16 11.97
N SER A 328 5.30 11.93 10.69
CA SER A 328 5.00 10.63 10.07
C SER A 328 5.86 9.52 10.67
N LEU A 329 5.33 8.28 10.68
CA LEU A 329 6.10 7.12 11.14
C LEU A 329 7.42 6.95 10.39
N VAL A 330 7.44 7.32 9.12
CA VAL A 330 8.65 7.30 8.28
C VAL A 330 9.66 8.33 8.76
N SER A 331 9.22 9.54 9.09
CA SER A 331 10.10 10.61 9.63
C SER A 331 10.67 10.20 10.98
N ILE A 332 9.83 9.68 11.88
CA ILE A 332 10.25 9.16 13.18
C ILE A 332 11.26 8.01 12.99
N GLY A 333 10.93 7.03 12.13
CA GLY A 333 11.81 5.90 11.86
C GLY A 333 13.16 6.32 11.31
N ARG A 334 13.19 7.30 10.39
CA ARG A 334 14.42 7.85 9.81
C ARG A 334 15.27 8.60 10.84
N PHE A 335 14.65 9.43 11.68
CA PHE A 335 15.32 10.12 12.77
C PHE A 335 15.91 9.12 13.77
N MET A 336 15.13 8.17 14.22
CA MET A 336 15.53 7.19 15.23
C MET A 336 16.59 6.21 14.71
N LEU A 337 16.57 5.88 13.42
CA LEU A 337 17.61 5.06 12.80
C LEU A 337 18.98 5.74 12.86
N LYS A 338 19.03 7.08 12.75
CA LYS A 338 20.26 7.87 12.87
C LYS A 338 20.76 7.98 14.31
N THR A 339 19.84 8.19 15.26
CA THR A 339 20.17 8.46 16.66
C THR A 339 20.27 7.19 17.53
N PHE A 340 19.48 6.17 17.22
CA PHE A 340 19.39 4.93 18.01
C PHE A 340 19.30 3.68 17.11
N PRO A 341 20.39 3.30 16.43
CA PRO A 341 20.35 2.18 15.46
C PRO A 341 20.01 0.83 16.09
N GLY A 342 20.11 0.67 17.41
CA GLY A 342 19.75 -0.56 18.14
C GLY A 342 18.26 -0.94 18.15
N THR A 343 17.36 -0.07 17.68
CA THR A 343 15.91 -0.31 17.72
C THR A 343 15.39 -1.24 16.63
N ILE A 344 16.17 -1.51 15.60
CA ILE A 344 15.70 -2.25 14.40
C ILE A 344 15.25 -3.68 14.74
N ARG A 345 16.01 -4.43 15.51
CA ARG A 345 15.69 -5.84 15.82
C ARG A 345 14.36 -6.00 16.54
N GLN A 346 14.13 -5.14 17.52
CA GLN A 346 12.89 -5.13 18.27
C GLN A 346 11.71 -4.69 17.40
N ALA A 347 11.92 -3.64 16.57
CA ALA A 347 10.91 -3.15 15.64
C ALA A 347 10.43 -4.25 14.67
N LEU A 348 11.33 -5.08 14.15
CA LEU A 348 10.97 -6.16 13.25
C LEU A 348 10.26 -7.33 13.93
N ARG A 349 10.61 -7.65 15.20
CA ARG A 349 9.88 -8.63 16.00
C ARG A 349 8.46 -8.14 16.31
N ASP A 350 8.35 -6.92 16.79
CA ASP A 350 7.07 -6.34 17.19
C ASP A 350 6.17 -6.11 15.98
N LEU A 351 6.73 -5.84 14.81
CA LEU A 351 5.96 -5.72 13.57
C LEU A 351 5.11 -6.97 13.31
N ARG A 352 5.61 -8.17 13.60
CA ARG A 352 4.86 -9.41 13.46
C ARG A 352 3.65 -9.47 14.42
N HIS A 353 3.83 -9.05 15.67
CA HIS A 353 2.73 -8.96 16.64
C HIS A 353 1.71 -7.89 16.24
N GLU A 354 2.18 -6.71 15.79
CA GLU A 354 1.31 -5.64 15.30
C GLU A 354 0.45 -6.05 14.10
N ILE A 355 0.96 -6.98 13.30
CA ILE A 355 0.25 -7.55 12.18
C ILE A 355 -0.86 -8.49 12.68
N GLN A 356 -0.62 -9.24 13.76
CA GLN A 356 -1.59 -10.17 14.34
C GLN A 356 -2.80 -9.46 14.99
N ASP A 357 -2.56 -8.31 15.63
CA ASP A 357 -3.56 -7.52 16.34
C ASP A 357 -4.47 -6.67 15.44
N GLY A 358 -4.50 -6.91 14.15
CA GLY A 358 -5.31 -6.19 13.16
C GLY A 358 -6.80 -6.24 13.46
N ASN A 359 -7.19 -5.66 14.61
CA ASN A 359 -8.56 -5.54 15.05
C ASN A 359 -9.37 -4.65 14.09
N TRP A 360 -10.48 -5.18 13.62
CA TRP A 360 -11.53 -4.51 12.86
C TRP A 360 -12.48 -3.70 13.78
N GLY A 361 -12.03 -3.41 15.02
CA GLY A 361 -12.76 -2.58 15.96
C GLY A 361 -12.90 -1.13 15.52
#